data_64d05bf6002fa6bafa9a410d7853b4cc
#
_entry.id   64d05bf6002fa6bafa9a410d7853b4cc
#
_cell.length_a   1.000
_cell.length_b   1.000
_cell.length_c   1.000
_cell.angle_alpha   90.00
_cell.angle_beta   90.00
_cell.angle_gamma   90.00
#
_symmetry.space_group_name_H-M   'P 1'
#
loop_
_entity.id
_entity.type
_entity.pdbx_description
1 polymer ?
#
loop_
_entity_poly.entity_id
_entity_poly.type
_entity_poly.pdbx_seq_one_letter_code
_entity_poly.pdbx_strand_id
1 'polypeptide(L)'
;MPRIICLFFSLLLLFALPAETRGQKALREVKTLLKNKDYKGALQRVQALQKDSALSGNTKLYMYGIEANIGLNDIENEKIYLKQSYDTVSFYNSTLGIFTYTLKSDSCERLKNDDAAAKYRRANFQRLERHYSNLNSAARFFYKRGRYKETMPFLRMYLDYPHTFLGATVGIPETQRHRNNACIYLHCAYELKDYKEMERYRDLALRDTANLKFTYECLVNAAEAESDSVAFQHWLKQGLQHFPDHQPFFARLTDYLTEHHDYGAVLSLSNAMLQRDSNEVCYRMAQAMALLNLKQYDEAIAAAQKTLALDSTLVEMHYGIGLAYVEKAEQVQLPDNAYSKAYKAAKQKQRDLYAVAETHLEIYRKARPESAARWAPLLYKVYLNLNRGTKFAEIERILRTI
;
A
#
# COMPACT_ATOMS: atom_id res chain seq x y z
N MET A 1 57.94 60.15 12.03
CA MET A 1 56.91 59.24 11.45
C MET A 1 56.37 58.25 12.42
N PRO A 2 55.79 58.59 13.58
CA PRO A 2 55.09 57.58 14.41
C PRO A 2 53.57 57.85 14.64
N ARG A 3 52.97 58.84 13.90
CA ARG A 3 51.55 59.15 14.12
C ARG A 3 50.54 58.49 13.17
N ILE A 4 50.99 57.81 12.11
CA ILE A 4 50.11 57.12 11.13
C ILE A 4 49.81 55.73 11.46
N ILE A 5 50.68 55.05 12.28
CA ILE A 5 50.48 53.63 12.66
C ILE A 5 49.39 53.45 13.71
N CYS A 6 49.15 54.41 14.59
CA CYS A 6 48.10 54.35 15.61
C CYS A 6 46.69 54.55 15.09
N LEU A 7 46.52 55.20 13.93
CA LEU A 7 45.20 55.40 13.31
C LEU A 7 44.68 54.14 12.52
N PHE A 8 45.62 53.31 12.03
CA PHE A 8 45.24 52.05 11.38
C PHE A 8 44.87 50.95 12.37
N PHE A 9 45.41 50.97 13.60
CA PHE A 9 45.07 50.00 14.65
C PHE A 9 43.70 50.33 15.28
N SER A 10 43.29 51.58 15.37
CA SER A 10 41.99 51.97 15.88
C SER A 10 40.83 51.77 14.85
N LEU A 11 41.14 51.73 13.55
CA LEU A 11 40.14 51.46 12.51
C LEU A 11 39.89 49.95 12.32
N LEU A 12 40.88 49.08 12.61
CA LEU A 12 40.72 47.62 12.58
C LEU A 12 39.93 47.07 13.79
N LEU A 13 39.88 47.80 14.91
CA LEU A 13 39.08 47.44 16.08
C LEU A 13 37.57 47.77 15.93
N LEU A 14 37.23 48.63 14.98
CA LEU A 14 35.81 48.98 14.72
C LEU A 14 35.09 48.02 13.74
N PHE A 15 35.83 47.17 13.01
CA PHE A 15 35.24 46.17 12.10
C PHE A 15 35.22 44.75 12.66
N ALA A 16 35.72 44.48 13.84
CA ALA A 16 35.70 43.20 14.52
C ALA A 16 34.60 43.06 15.58
N LEU A 17 33.49 43.78 15.43
CA LEU A 17 32.28 43.62 16.25
C LEU A 17 31.20 42.86 15.47
N PRO A 18 30.62 41.90 15.94
CA PRO A 18 30.73 40.46 15.82
C PRO A 18 29.41 39.87 15.35
N ALA A 19 29.49 38.80 14.60
CA ALA A 19 28.38 37.88 14.37
C ALA A 19 27.74 37.42 15.71
N GLU A 20 28.51 37.40 16.78
CA GLU A 20 28.05 37.06 18.14
C GLU A 20 27.03 38.05 18.71
N THR A 21 27.21 39.37 18.50
CA THR A 21 26.26 40.39 18.98
C THR A 21 24.93 40.35 18.25
N ARG A 22 24.92 39.99 16.97
CA ARG A 22 23.68 39.85 16.19
C ARG A 22 22.84 38.67 16.66
N GLY A 23 23.48 37.52 16.89
CA GLY A 23 22.82 36.33 17.44
C GLY A 23 22.31 36.53 18.86
N GLN A 24 23.10 37.22 19.73
CA GLN A 24 22.66 37.56 21.09
C GLN A 24 21.46 38.50 21.11
N LYS A 25 21.43 39.52 20.22
CA LYS A 25 20.28 40.42 20.09
C LYS A 25 19.03 39.65 19.65
N ALA A 26 19.14 38.76 18.66
CA ALA A 26 18.04 37.92 18.18
C ALA A 26 17.47 37.02 19.28
N LEU A 27 18.32 36.37 20.08
CA LEU A 27 17.89 35.57 21.23
C LEU A 27 17.24 36.41 22.34
N ARG A 28 17.66 37.68 22.55
CA ARG A 28 16.98 38.58 23.50
C ARG A 28 15.57 38.96 23.02
N GLU A 29 15.38 39.17 21.73
CA GLU A 29 14.05 39.42 21.15
C GLU A 29 13.10 38.22 21.47
N VAL A 30 13.52 36.98 21.22
CA VAL A 30 12.72 35.79 21.56
C VAL A 30 12.40 35.74 23.05
N LYS A 31 13.39 35.98 23.91
CA LYS A 31 13.20 36.02 25.37
C LYS A 31 12.19 37.08 25.80
N THR A 32 12.17 38.24 25.14
CA THR A 32 11.19 39.30 25.43
C THR A 32 9.79 38.87 25.06
N LEU A 33 9.59 38.23 23.90
CA LEU A 33 8.30 37.70 23.46
C LEU A 33 7.78 36.64 24.48
N LEU A 34 8.64 35.73 24.94
CA LEU A 34 8.29 34.75 25.96
C LEU A 34 7.87 35.38 27.29
N LYS A 35 8.61 36.40 27.76
CA LYS A 35 8.23 37.16 28.98
C LYS A 35 6.87 37.82 28.86
N ASN A 36 6.53 38.30 27.68
CA ASN A 36 5.25 38.94 27.39
C ASN A 36 4.13 37.91 27.11
N LYS A 37 4.43 36.62 27.25
CA LYS A 37 3.53 35.48 26.93
C LYS A 37 3.05 35.47 25.47
N ASP A 38 3.77 36.14 24.59
CA ASP A 38 3.56 36.02 23.13
C ASP A 38 4.29 34.76 22.62
N TYR A 39 3.74 33.61 22.99
CA TYR A 39 4.33 32.29 22.64
C TYR A 39 4.29 32.04 21.13
N LYS A 40 3.26 32.52 20.44
CA LYS A 40 3.13 32.38 18.98
C LYS A 40 4.20 33.19 18.25
N GLY A 41 4.40 34.44 18.61
CA GLY A 41 5.45 35.30 18.07
C GLY A 41 6.84 34.77 18.40
N ALA A 42 7.05 34.28 19.63
CA ALA A 42 8.31 33.65 20.04
C ALA A 42 8.62 32.41 19.17
N LEU A 43 7.64 31.55 18.94
CA LEU A 43 7.82 30.33 18.11
C LEU A 43 8.13 30.69 16.65
N GLN A 44 7.43 31.66 16.06
CA GLN A 44 7.71 32.13 14.71
C GLN A 44 9.15 32.70 14.59
N ARG A 45 9.59 33.45 15.62
CA ARG A 45 10.95 33.99 15.63
C ARG A 45 12.01 32.87 15.77
N VAL A 46 11.77 31.86 16.64
CA VAL A 46 12.63 30.68 16.76
C VAL A 46 12.74 29.95 15.42
N GLN A 47 11.61 29.72 14.73
CA GLN A 47 11.58 29.07 13.42
C GLN A 47 12.38 29.84 12.35
N ALA A 48 12.32 31.16 12.37
CA ALA A 48 13.12 31.99 11.48
C ALA A 48 14.61 31.87 11.78
N LEU A 49 14.99 31.89 13.07
CA LEU A 49 16.38 31.83 13.52
C LEU A 49 17.04 30.46 13.33
N GLN A 50 16.26 29.37 13.27
CA GLN A 50 16.80 28.04 12.97
C GLN A 50 17.40 27.93 11.57
N LYS A 51 17.01 28.80 10.65
CA LYS A 51 17.56 28.85 9.29
C LYS A 51 18.93 29.52 9.22
N ASP A 52 19.32 30.22 10.28
CA ASP A 52 20.64 30.85 10.38
C ASP A 52 21.66 29.80 10.86
N SER A 53 22.66 29.51 10.03
CA SER A 53 23.71 28.53 10.32
C SER A 53 24.48 28.85 11.60
N ALA A 54 24.65 30.13 11.96
CA ALA A 54 25.32 30.54 13.18
C ALA A 54 24.51 30.20 14.46
N LEU A 55 23.20 30.03 14.34
CA LEU A 55 22.29 29.76 15.46
C LEU A 55 21.73 28.33 15.45
N SER A 56 21.85 27.60 14.37
CA SER A 56 21.29 26.24 14.20
C SER A 56 21.83 25.21 15.21
N GLY A 57 23.06 25.44 15.75
CA GLY A 57 23.65 24.62 16.83
C GLY A 57 23.46 25.22 18.24
N ASN A 58 22.62 26.24 18.40
CA ASN A 58 22.48 26.94 19.67
C ASN A 58 21.37 26.30 20.54
N THR A 59 21.76 25.56 21.57
CA THR A 59 20.87 24.92 22.54
C THR A 59 19.82 25.88 23.11
N LYS A 60 20.22 27.14 23.41
CA LYS A 60 19.35 28.15 24.00
C LYS A 60 18.19 28.53 23.08
N LEU A 61 18.42 28.56 21.75
CA LEU A 61 17.37 28.77 20.77
C LEU A 61 16.29 27.69 20.87
N TYR A 62 16.70 26.42 20.96
CA TYR A 62 15.77 25.30 21.09
C TYR A 62 15.05 25.27 22.44
N MET A 63 15.71 25.68 23.52
CA MET A 63 15.06 25.84 24.84
C MET A 63 13.94 26.89 24.78
N TYR A 64 14.12 27.99 24.05
CA TYR A 64 13.03 28.96 23.83
C TYR A 64 11.90 28.36 22.98
N GLY A 65 12.23 27.53 22.00
CA GLY A 65 11.21 26.77 21.24
C GLY A 65 10.39 25.81 22.11
N ILE A 66 11.04 25.15 23.08
CA ILE A 66 10.35 24.31 24.08
C ILE A 66 9.41 25.17 24.92
N GLU A 67 9.90 26.28 25.49
CA GLU A 67 9.14 27.19 26.35
C GLU A 67 7.91 27.75 25.62
N ALA A 68 8.08 28.18 24.38
CA ALA A 68 7.00 28.68 23.56
C ALA A 68 5.90 27.61 23.31
N ASN A 69 6.30 26.38 22.98
CA ASN A 69 5.35 25.30 22.77
C ASN A 69 4.65 24.84 24.06
N ILE A 70 5.36 24.84 25.19
CA ILE A 70 4.74 24.58 26.49
C ILE A 70 3.69 25.64 26.80
N GLY A 71 4.01 26.93 26.63
CA GLY A 71 3.05 28.00 26.87
C GLY A 71 1.81 27.93 25.99
N LEU A 72 1.96 27.56 24.69
CA LEU A 72 0.82 27.31 23.80
C LEU A 72 -0.01 26.09 24.25
N ASN A 73 0.66 25.02 24.68
CA ASN A 73 0.00 23.80 25.15
C ASN A 73 -0.76 24.06 26.45
N ASP A 74 -0.19 24.79 27.39
CA ASP A 74 -0.80 25.11 28.68
C ASP A 74 -2.04 25.98 28.55
N ILE A 75 -2.05 26.95 27.62
CA ILE A 75 -3.25 27.75 27.30
C ILE A 75 -4.44 26.86 26.89
N GLU A 76 -4.18 25.91 26.02
CA GLU A 76 -5.26 25.02 25.56
C GLU A 76 -5.62 23.96 26.63
N ASN A 77 -4.66 23.47 27.42
CA ASN A 77 -4.91 22.61 28.58
C ASN A 77 -5.77 23.28 29.63
N GLU A 78 -5.55 24.55 29.93
CA GLU A 78 -6.38 25.31 30.86
C GLU A 78 -7.83 25.37 30.40
N LYS A 79 -8.06 25.64 29.10
CA LYS A 79 -9.41 25.62 28.50
C LYS A 79 -10.06 24.24 28.62
N ILE A 80 -9.31 23.16 28.36
CA ILE A 80 -9.79 21.78 28.53
C ILE A 80 -10.21 21.52 29.97
N TYR A 81 -9.37 21.93 30.95
CA TYR A 81 -9.67 21.77 32.37
C TYR A 81 -10.93 22.54 32.79
N LEU A 82 -11.09 23.76 32.28
CA LEU A 82 -12.24 24.61 32.51
C LEU A 82 -13.48 24.23 31.69
N LYS A 83 -13.41 23.16 30.89
CA LYS A 83 -14.47 22.70 29.97
C LYS A 83 -14.93 23.77 28.97
N GLN A 84 -14.00 24.63 28.56
CA GLN A 84 -14.19 25.65 27.54
C GLN A 84 -13.83 25.12 26.15
N SER A 85 -14.27 25.84 25.11
CA SER A 85 -13.83 25.56 23.74
C SER A 85 -12.33 25.84 23.60
N TYR A 86 -11.60 24.91 23.02
CA TYR A 86 -10.16 24.98 22.84
C TYR A 86 -9.76 24.68 21.40
N ASP A 87 -8.59 25.16 20.99
CA ASP A 87 -8.01 24.88 19.68
C ASP A 87 -7.25 23.54 19.73
N THR A 88 -7.94 22.49 19.30
CA THR A 88 -7.39 21.12 19.25
C THR A 88 -6.15 21.03 18.33
N VAL A 89 -6.11 21.79 17.24
CA VAL A 89 -4.99 21.79 16.30
C VAL A 89 -3.78 22.46 16.94
N SER A 90 -3.96 23.60 17.59
CA SER A 90 -2.91 24.31 18.34
C SER A 90 -2.35 23.44 19.48
N PHE A 91 -3.24 22.78 20.23
CA PHE A 91 -2.88 21.84 21.31
C PHE A 91 -1.98 20.70 20.82
N TYR A 92 -2.36 20.04 19.74
CA TYR A 92 -1.56 18.93 19.21
C TYR A 92 -0.25 19.40 18.54
N ASN A 93 -0.30 20.47 17.77
CA ASN A 93 0.92 21.01 17.14
C ASN A 93 1.95 21.47 18.18
N SER A 94 1.51 22.10 19.27
CA SER A 94 2.43 22.43 20.38
C SER A 94 3.00 21.20 21.06
N THR A 95 2.22 20.12 21.20
CA THR A 95 2.75 18.81 21.67
C THR A 95 3.87 18.31 20.77
N LEU A 96 3.67 18.28 19.44
CA LEU A 96 4.72 17.89 18.49
C LEU A 96 5.93 18.81 18.56
N GLY A 97 5.70 20.11 18.75
CA GLY A 97 6.76 21.11 18.95
C GLY A 97 7.60 20.84 20.20
N ILE A 98 6.97 20.48 21.33
CA ILE A 98 7.68 20.09 22.56
C ILE A 98 8.67 18.95 22.27
N PHE A 99 8.25 17.88 21.59
CA PHE A 99 9.12 16.78 21.19
C PHE A 99 10.25 17.26 20.28
N THR A 100 9.91 17.93 19.20
CA THR A 100 10.86 18.38 18.17
C THR A 100 11.97 19.23 18.78
N TYR A 101 11.61 20.22 19.58
CA TYR A 101 12.59 21.14 20.16
C TYR A 101 13.37 20.52 21.31
N THR A 102 12.77 19.63 22.09
CA THR A 102 13.48 18.91 23.16
C THR A 102 14.55 17.97 22.60
N LEU A 103 14.21 17.20 21.55
CA LEU A 103 15.18 16.31 20.90
C LEU A 103 16.31 17.07 20.21
N LYS A 104 16.01 18.22 19.58
CA LYS A 104 17.03 19.10 18.98
C LYS A 104 17.93 19.72 20.06
N SER A 105 17.38 20.20 21.16
CA SER A 105 18.13 20.74 22.29
C SER A 105 19.09 19.69 22.87
N ASP A 106 18.61 18.46 23.13
CA ASP A 106 19.42 17.35 23.62
C ASP A 106 20.55 16.99 22.65
N SER A 107 20.24 16.90 21.35
CA SER A 107 21.25 16.61 20.33
C SER A 107 22.34 17.69 20.27
N CYS A 108 21.99 18.98 20.34
CA CYS A 108 22.96 20.08 20.34
C CYS A 108 23.84 20.09 21.60
N GLU A 109 23.30 19.68 22.75
CA GLU A 109 24.09 19.59 23.97
C GLU A 109 25.09 18.43 23.94
N ARG A 110 24.66 17.26 23.47
CA ARG A 110 25.53 16.10 23.32
C ARG A 110 26.71 16.33 22.39
N LEU A 111 26.53 17.11 21.33
CA LEU A 111 27.61 17.46 20.42
C LEU A 111 28.67 18.39 21.06
N LYS A 112 28.31 19.12 22.12
CA LYS A 112 29.22 20.03 22.81
C LYS A 112 29.94 19.40 23.98
N ASN A 113 29.22 18.60 24.75
CA ASN A 113 29.76 17.95 25.95
C ASN A 113 28.76 16.86 26.45
N ASP A 114 29.17 15.60 26.44
CA ASP A 114 28.34 14.48 26.88
C ASP A 114 27.91 14.58 28.36
N ASP A 115 28.77 15.08 29.23
CA ASP A 115 28.48 15.20 30.67
C ASP A 115 27.47 16.33 30.94
N ALA A 116 27.51 17.43 30.20
CA ALA A 116 26.58 18.52 30.36
C ALA A 116 25.15 18.13 29.89
N ALA A 117 25.03 17.28 28.91
CA ALA A 117 23.74 16.73 28.47
C ALA A 117 23.04 15.93 29.57
N ALA A 118 23.78 15.28 30.46
CA ALA A 118 23.24 14.54 31.59
C ALA A 118 22.46 15.43 32.57
N LYS A 119 22.81 16.69 32.71
CA LYS A 119 22.15 17.65 33.62
C LYS A 119 20.67 17.87 33.30
N TYR A 120 20.33 17.97 32.03
CA TYR A 120 18.94 18.25 31.57
C TYR A 120 18.19 16.99 31.16
N ARG A 121 18.88 15.88 30.99
CA ARG A 121 18.31 14.61 30.46
C ARG A 121 17.07 14.14 31.22
N ARG A 122 17.14 14.11 32.56
CA ARG A 122 16.00 13.71 33.40
C ARG A 122 14.81 14.64 33.24
N ALA A 123 15.02 15.95 33.19
CA ALA A 123 13.94 16.93 33.01
C ALA A 123 13.34 16.84 31.59
N ASN A 124 14.17 16.66 30.58
CA ASN A 124 13.75 16.46 29.21
C ASN A 124 12.91 15.18 29.06
N PHE A 125 13.37 14.09 29.65
CA PHE A 125 12.65 12.84 29.69
C PHE A 125 11.26 13.00 30.32
N GLN A 126 11.17 13.51 31.56
CA GLN A 126 9.91 13.72 32.27
C GLN A 126 8.93 14.60 31.50
N ARG A 127 9.44 15.58 30.76
CA ARG A 127 8.65 16.44 29.87
C ARG A 127 8.07 15.65 28.74
N LEU A 128 8.86 14.84 28.02
CA LEU A 128 8.39 14.07 26.87
C LEU A 128 7.45 12.96 27.28
N GLU A 129 7.69 12.30 28.40
CA GLU A 129 6.82 11.24 28.94
C GLU A 129 5.39 11.73 29.16
N ARG A 130 5.21 12.93 29.74
CA ARG A 130 3.89 13.53 29.99
C ARG A 130 3.09 13.73 28.71
N HIS A 131 3.75 14.00 27.59
CA HIS A 131 3.10 14.32 26.32
C HIS A 131 3.08 13.15 25.32
N TYR A 132 3.74 12.02 25.64
CA TYR A 132 3.92 10.93 24.66
C TYR A 132 2.59 10.34 24.17
N SER A 133 1.66 10.10 25.07
CA SER A 133 0.32 9.61 24.70
C SER A 133 -0.46 10.57 23.81
N ASN A 134 -0.21 11.88 23.93
CA ASN A 134 -0.88 12.92 23.16
C ASN A 134 -0.49 12.86 21.67
N LEU A 135 0.71 12.35 21.32
CA LEU A 135 1.10 12.11 19.94
C LEU A 135 0.17 11.11 19.24
N ASN A 136 -0.15 10.00 19.93
CA ASN A 136 -1.09 9.02 19.40
C ASN A 136 -2.52 9.58 19.33
N SER A 137 -2.94 10.37 20.31
CA SER A 137 -4.25 11.02 20.32
C SER A 137 -4.39 12.01 19.15
N ALA A 138 -3.34 12.81 18.90
CA ALA A 138 -3.24 13.71 17.77
C ALA A 138 -3.34 12.98 16.43
N ALA A 139 -2.54 11.93 16.26
CA ALA A 139 -2.56 11.13 15.05
C ALA A 139 -3.98 10.59 14.76
N ARG A 140 -4.64 10.03 15.77
CA ARG A 140 -6.01 9.53 15.63
C ARG A 140 -7.03 10.64 15.33
N PHE A 141 -6.85 11.83 15.91
CA PHE A 141 -7.71 12.97 15.63
C PHE A 141 -7.66 13.40 14.17
N PHE A 142 -6.48 13.51 13.61
CA PHE A 142 -6.28 13.89 12.20
C PHE A 142 -6.66 12.75 11.25
N TYR A 143 -6.26 11.53 11.53
CA TYR A 143 -6.54 10.34 10.72
C TYR A 143 -8.04 10.12 10.51
N LYS A 144 -8.83 10.16 11.58
CA LYS A 144 -10.31 10.02 11.51
C LYS A 144 -11.00 11.09 10.65
N ARG A 145 -10.31 12.17 10.32
CA ARG A 145 -10.78 13.28 9.48
C ARG A 145 -10.21 13.25 8.07
N GLY A 146 -9.52 12.17 7.69
CA GLY A 146 -8.85 12.04 6.39
C GLY A 146 -7.66 13.01 6.20
N ARG A 147 -7.17 13.61 7.28
CA ARG A 147 -6.06 14.57 7.24
C ARG A 147 -4.73 13.83 7.32
N TYR A 148 -4.45 13.01 6.33
CA TYR A 148 -3.30 12.09 6.32
C TYR A 148 -1.95 12.81 6.41
N LYS A 149 -1.82 13.93 5.70
CA LYS A 149 -0.59 14.73 5.72
C LYS A 149 -0.25 15.25 7.12
N GLU A 150 -1.26 15.65 7.88
CA GLU A 150 -1.09 16.11 9.25
C GLU A 150 -0.95 14.95 10.26
N THR A 151 -1.46 13.77 9.94
CA THR A 151 -1.34 12.57 10.77
C THR A 151 0.11 12.08 10.85
N MET A 152 0.81 12.02 9.72
CA MET A 152 2.13 11.39 9.61
C MET A 152 3.20 11.95 10.55
N PRO A 153 3.36 13.27 10.76
CA PRO A 153 4.36 13.80 11.68
C PRO A 153 4.20 13.32 13.13
N PHE A 154 2.95 13.14 13.60
CA PHE A 154 2.69 12.65 14.94
C PHE A 154 3.00 11.16 15.06
N LEU A 155 2.62 10.35 14.07
CA LEU A 155 2.95 8.93 14.05
C LEU A 155 4.47 8.71 13.94
N ARG A 156 5.13 9.48 13.08
CA ARG A 156 6.58 9.42 12.96
C ARG A 156 7.25 9.73 14.30
N MET A 157 6.85 10.81 14.95
CA MET A 157 7.39 11.16 16.26
C MET A 157 7.11 10.08 17.31
N TYR A 158 5.90 9.51 17.30
CA TYR A 158 5.50 8.44 18.22
C TYR A 158 6.34 7.16 18.02
N LEU A 159 6.58 6.79 16.75
CA LEU A 159 7.29 5.56 16.41
C LEU A 159 8.81 5.72 16.51
N ASP A 160 9.36 6.89 16.16
CA ASP A 160 10.80 7.14 16.21
C ASP A 160 11.32 7.47 17.61
N TYR A 161 10.49 8.09 18.47
CA TYR A 161 10.92 8.53 19.80
C TYR A 161 11.57 7.43 20.65
N PRO A 162 11.03 6.18 20.73
CA PRO A 162 11.67 5.09 21.49
C PRO A 162 13.10 4.77 21.03
N HIS A 163 13.43 5.08 19.78
CA HIS A 163 14.75 4.82 19.17
C HIS A 163 15.68 6.03 19.22
N THR A 164 15.22 7.19 19.71
CA THR A 164 16.07 8.34 19.97
C THR A 164 16.93 8.10 21.20
N PHE A 165 17.99 8.88 21.34
CA PHE A 165 18.86 8.77 22.53
C PHE A 165 18.09 8.92 23.85
N LEU A 166 17.19 9.91 23.94
CA LEU A 166 16.33 10.11 25.13
C LEU A 166 15.35 8.94 25.34
N GLY A 167 14.70 8.50 24.29
CA GLY A 167 13.71 7.41 24.34
C GLY A 167 14.34 6.05 24.68
N ALA A 168 15.50 5.75 24.09
CA ALA A 168 16.24 4.50 24.34
C ALA A 168 16.70 4.37 25.80
N THR A 169 17.03 5.49 26.46
CA THR A 169 17.40 5.51 27.87
C THR A 169 16.26 5.02 28.79
N VAL A 170 15.02 5.12 28.34
CA VAL A 170 13.81 4.73 29.07
C VAL A 170 13.42 3.29 28.82
N GLY A 171 13.82 2.74 27.68
CA GLY A 171 13.46 1.38 27.29
C GLY A 171 11.95 1.22 27.04
N ILE A 172 11.33 2.14 26.28
CA ILE A 172 9.92 2.03 25.90
C ILE A 172 9.73 0.76 25.08
N PRO A 173 8.94 -0.24 25.55
CA PRO A 173 8.77 -1.48 24.83
C PRO A 173 7.87 -1.29 23.61
N GLU A 174 8.12 -2.07 22.56
CA GLU A 174 7.16 -2.19 21.45
C GLU A 174 5.84 -2.79 21.94
N THR A 175 4.75 -2.19 21.58
CA THR A 175 3.41 -2.63 21.98
C THR A 175 2.53 -2.79 20.73
N GLN A 176 1.37 -3.42 20.91
CA GLN A 176 0.34 -3.50 19.85
C GLN A 176 -0.04 -2.11 19.31
N ARG A 177 0.04 -1.06 20.13
CA ARG A 177 -0.23 0.32 19.70
C ARG A 177 0.83 0.83 18.73
N HIS A 178 2.10 0.44 18.89
CA HIS A 178 3.15 0.79 17.92
C HIS A 178 2.89 0.14 16.57
N ARG A 179 2.53 -1.15 16.55
CA ARG A 179 2.19 -1.89 15.33
C ARG A 179 1.00 -1.29 14.61
N ASN A 180 -0.07 -0.99 15.35
CA ASN A 180 -1.26 -0.34 14.79
C ASN A 180 -0.93 1.06 14.23
N ASN A 181 -0.11 1.85 14.93
CA ASN A 181 0.31 3.15 14.44
C ASN A 181 1.20 3.06 13.18
N ALA A 182 2.01 2.03 13.07
CA ALA A 182 2.77 1.74 11.85
C ALA A 182 1.85 1.39 10.66
N CYS A 183 0.80 0.59 10.90
CA CYS A 183 -0.22 0.30 9.90
C CYS A 183 -0.96 1.57 9.46
N ILE A 184 -1.35 2.44 10.40
CA ILE A 184 -1.97 3.73 10.08
C ILE A 184 -1.02 4.64 9.28
N TYR A 185 0.27 4.64 9.62
CA TYR A 185 1.29 5.41 8.87
C TYR A 185 1.41 4.93 7.44
N LEU A 186 1.50 3.61 7.24
CA LEU A 186 1.54 2.98 5.92
C LEU A 186 0.30 3.35 5.09
N HIS A 187 -0.89 3.28 5.69
CA HIS A 187 -2.13 3.70 5.02
C HIS A 187 -2.13 5.19 4.67
N CYS A 188 -1.67 6.06 5.56
CA CYS A 188 -1.54 7.50 5.25
C CYS A 188 -0.60 7.74 4.06
N ALA A 189 0.52 7.04 4.00
CA ALA A 189 1.47 7.14 2.89
C ALA A 189 0.85 6.62 1.59
N TYR A 190 0.11 5.52 1.63
CA TYR A 190 -0.66 4.99 0.50
C TYR A 190 -1.68 6.02 -0.04
N GLU A 191 -2.50 6.59 0.83
CA GLU A 191 -3.52 7.60 0.46
C GLU A 191 -2.90 8.88 -0.13
N LEU A 192 -1.71 9.24 0.32
CA LEU A 192 -0.94 10.36 -0.22
C LEU A 192 -0.14 10.00 -1.47
N LYS A 193 -0.17 8.74 -1.90
CA LYS A 193 0.63 8.19 -3.01
C LYS A 193 2.13 8.37 -2.81
N ASP A 194 2.57 8.42 -1.56
CA ASP A 194 3.98 8.45 -1.18
C ASP A 194 4.44 7.03 -0.85
N TYR A 195 4.55 6.21 -1.88
CA TYR A 195 4.84 4.79 -1.76
C TYR A 195 6.21 4.52 -1.13
N LYS A 196 7.16 5.45 -1.31
CA LYS A 196 8.47 5.37 -0.67
C LYS A 196 8.36 5.48 0.86
N GLU A 197 7.48 6.33 1.37
CA GLU A 197 7.26 6.44 2.82
C GLU A 197 6.54 5.23 3.42
N MET A 198 5.86 4.39 2.61
CA MET A 198 5.29 3.13 3.09
C MET A 198 6.36 2.17 3.62
N GLU A 199 7.57 2.19 3.05
CA GLU A 199 8.70 1.35 3.46
C GLU A 199 9.18 1.63 4.89
N ARG A 200 8.98 2.86 5.37
CA ARG A 200 9.58 3.32 6.63
C ARG A 200 9.25 2.46 7.86
N TYR A 201 8.00 2.03 7.97
CA TYR A 201 7.52 1.21 9.09
C TYR A 201 6.80 -0.04 8.61
N ARG A 202 7.02 -0.47 7.37
CA ARG A 202 6.37 -1.65 6.78
C ARG A 202 6.53 -2.89 7.65
N ASP A 203 7.75 -3.20 8.06
CA ASP A 203 8.03 -4.42 8.83
C ASP A 203 7.36 -4.41 10.21
N LEU A 204 7.18 -3.22 10.79
CA LEU A 204 6.42 -3.06 12.02
C LEU A 204 4.91 -3.21 11.78
N ALA A 205 4.40 -2.67 10.68
CA ALA A 205 3.00 -2.79 10.28
C ALA A 205 2.62 -4.24 9.98
N LEU A 206 3.50 -5.00 9.34
CA LEU A 206 3.30 -6.44 9.05
C LEU A 206 3.26 -7.31 10.33
N ARG A 207 3.70 -6.80 11.47
CA ARG A 207 3.54 -7.46 12.78
C ARG A 207 2.20 -7.16 13.48
N ASP A 208 1.36 -6.31 12.90
CA ASP A 208 0.00 -6.04 13.39
C ASP A 208 -0.98 -7.08 12.86
N THR A 209 -1.13 -8.19 13.58
CA THR A 209 -2.01 -9.29 13.16
C THR A 209 -3.48 -8.89 13.00
N ALA A 210 -3.93 -7.87 13.73
CA ALA A 210 -5.30 -7.38 13.64
C ALA A 210 -5.59 -6.64 12.32
N ASN A 211 -4.58 -5.99 11.74
CA ASN A 211 -4.71 -5.21 10.50
C ASN A 211 -3.88 -5.79 9.35
N LEU A 212 -3.33 -6.99 9.51
CA LEU A 212 -2.38 -7.60 8.56
C LEU A 212 -2.97 -7.73 7.15
N LYS A 213 -4.23 -8.16 7.04
CA LYS A 213 -4.93 -8.27 5.76
C LYS A 213 -4.98 -6.92 5.03
N PHE A 214 -5.43 -5.89 5.73
CA PHE A 214 -5.49 -4.53 5.20
C PHE A 214 -4.10 -3.99 4.80
N THR A 215 -3.06 -4.33 5.58
CA THR A 215 -1.67 -3.98 5.25
C THR A 215 -1.24 -4.60 3.93
N TYR A 216 -1.53 -5.90 3.70
CA TYR A 216 -1.25 -6.55 2.42
C TYR A 216 -2.04 -5.93 1.25
N GLU A 217 -3.32 -5.60 1.44
CA GLU A 217 -4.13 -4.92 0.43
C GLU A 217 -3.50 -3.58 0.01
N CYS A 218 -3.06 -2.77 0.98
CA CYS A 218 -2.35 -1.51 0.69
C CYS A 218 -1.04 -1.74 -0.08
N LEU A 219 -0.24 -2.73 0.31
CA LEU A 219 1.03 -3.05 -0.35
C LEU A 219 0.83 -3.57 -1.78
N VAL A 220 -0.17 -4.42 -2.00
CA VAL A 220 -0.56 -4.89 -3.34
C VAL A 220 -0.98 -3.72 -4.23
N ASN A 221 -1.86 -2.85 -3.72
CA ASN A 221 -2.36 -1.71 -4.47
C ASN A 221 -1.26 -0.68 -4.79
N ALA A 222 -0.32 -0.49 -3.88
CA ALA A 222 0.84 0.38 -4.10
C ALA A 222 1.74 -0.18 -5.21
N ALA A 223 2.06 -1.48 -5.16
CA ALA A 223 2.87 -2.16 -6.16
C ALA A 223 2.22 -2.10 -7.56
N GLU A 224 0.90 -2.28 -7.64
CA GLU A 224 0.13 -2.13 -8.87
C GLU A 224 0.21 -0.69 -9.42
N ALA A 225 0.03 0.31 -8.56
CA ALA A 225 0.10 1.72 -8.94
C ALA A 225 1.49 2.14 -9.45
N GLU A 226 2.56 1.54 -8.92
CA GLU A 226 3.94 1.73 -9.36
C GLU A 226 4.33 0.84 -10.55
N SER A 227 3.45 -0.06 -11.00
CA SER A 227 3.74 -1.06 -12.03
C SER A 227 4.90 -1.99 -11.65
N ASP A 228 5.13 -2.19 -10.34
CA ASP A 228 6.13 -3.13 -9.82
C ASP A 228 5.54 -4.54 -9.76
N SER A 229 5.68 -5.26 -10.87
CA SER A 229 5.14 -6.62 -11.02
C SER A 229 5.77 -7.64 -10.05
N VAL A 230 7.00 -7.41 -9.61
CA VAL A 230 7.69 -8.30 -8.65
C VAL A 230 7.10 -8.12 -7.26
N ALA A 231 6.99 -6.88 -6.80
CA ALA A 231 6.36 -6.56 -5.52
C ALA A 231 4.87 -6.96 -5.52
N PHE A 232 4.14 -6.72 -6.61
CA PHE A 232 2.74 -7.07 -6.76
C PHE A 232 2.50 -8.57 -6.53
N GLN A 233 3.23 -9.43 -7.25
CA GLN A 233 3.14 -10.88 -7.06
C GLN A 233 3.58 -11.31 -5.66
N HIS A 234 4.64 -10.70 -5.13
CA HIS A 234 5.14 -11.01 -3.80
C HIS A 234 4.06 -10.78 -2.73
N TRP A 235 3.46 -9.60 -2.71
CA TRP A 235 2.46 -9.25 -1.71
C TRP A 235 1.14 -10.03 -1.87
N LEU A 236 0.73 -10.34 -3.10
CA LEU A 236 -0.41 -11.23 -3.35
C LEU A 236 -0.16 -12.64 -2.80
N LYS A 237 1.02 -13.22 -3.05
CA LYS A 237 1.39 -14.55 -2.52
C LYS A 237 1.44 -14.56 -1.00
N GLN A 238 2.02 -13.52 -0.38
CA GLN A 238 2.05 -13.38 1.07
C GLN A 238 0.64 -13.20 1.64
N GLY A 239 -0.17 -12.34 1.04
CA GLY A 239 -1.56 -12.13 1.44
C GLY A 239 -2.38 -13.42 1.36
N LEU A 240 -2.26 -14.18 0.27
CA LEU A 240 -2.96 -15.44 0.07
C LEU A 240 -2.48 -16.54 1.06
N GLN A 241 -1.19 -16.55 1.38
CA GLN A 241 -0.64 -17.51 2.36
C GLN A 241 -1.22 -17.27 3.76
N HIS A 242 -1.36 -16.01 4.17
CA HIS A 242 -1.91 -15.65 5.48
C HIS A 242 -3.45 -15.66 5.52
N PHE A 243 -4.08 -15.35 4.40
CA PHE A 243 -5.53 -15.21 4.26
C PHE A 243 -6.04 -16.00 3.04
N PRO A 244 -5.95 -17.34 3.07
CA PRO A 244 -6.33 -18.18 1.93
C PRO A 244 -7.80 -18.03 1.54
N ASP A 245 -8.67 -17.74 2.50
CA ASP A 245 -10.11 -17.56 2.27
C ASP A 245 -10.47 -16.16 1.73
N HIS A 246 -9.46 -15.28 1.57
CA HIS A 246 -9.66 -13.95 1.00
C HIS A 246 -9.54 -14.01 -0.52
N GLN A 247 -10.65 -14.27 -1.18
CA GLN A 247 -10.75 -14.43 -2.64
C GLN A 247 -10.06 -13.34 -3.47
N PRO A 248 -10.07 -12.03 -3.09
CA PRO A 248 -9.39 -11.01 -3.90
C PRO A 248 -7.89 -11.24 -4.11
N PHE A 249 -7.16 -11.83 -3.15
CA PHE A 249 -5.76 -12.16 -3.37
C PHE A 249 -5.58 -13.27 -4.40
N PHE A 250 -6.42 -14.30 -4.35
CA PHE A 250 -6.39 -15.38 -5.33
C PHE A 250 -6.76 -14.86 -6.72
N ALA A 251 -7.87 -14.14 -6.85
CA ALA A 251 -8.38 -13.65 -8.13
C ALA A 251 -7.33 -12.75 -8.82
N ARG A 252 -6.81 -11.73 -8.11
CA ARG A 252 -5.81 -10.82 -8.68
C ARG A 252 -4.51 -11.53 -9.09
N LEU A 253 -4.08 -12.55 -8.33
CA LEU A 253 -2.89 -13.32 -8.68
C LEU A 253 -3.13 -14.20 -9.91
N THR A 254 -4.30 -14.84 -10.01
CA THR A 254 -4.66 -15.66 -11.17
C THR A 254 -4.89 -14.82 -12.41
N ASP A 255 -5.50 -13.64 -12.30
CA ASP A 255 -5.66 -12.70 -13.40
C ASP A 255 -4.29 -12.26 -13.94
N TYR A 256 -3.38 -11.84 -13.05
CA TYR A 256 -2.02 -11.48 -13.43
C TYR A 256 -1.29 -12.62 -14.15
N LEU A 257 -1.33 -13.85 -13.61
CA LEU A 257 -0.68 -15.01 -14.21
C LEU A 257 -1.30 -15.37 -15.57
N THR A 258 -2.63 -15.21 -15.71
CA THR A 258 -3.35 -15.46 -16.97
C THR A 258 -2.98 -14.44 -18.04
N GLU A 259 -2.87 -13.17 -17.71
CA GLU A 259 -2.42 -12.11 -18.64
C GLU A 259 -0.99 -12.36 -19.14
N HIS A 260 -0.15 -12.98 -18.29
CA HIS A 260 1.21 -13.37 -18.66
C HIS A 260 1.31 -14.78 -19.25
N HIS A 261 0.19 -15.41 -19.55
CA HIS A 261 0.10 -16.77 -20.11
C HIS A 261 0.78 -17.88 -19.27
N ASP A 262 0.99 -17.63 -17.98
CA ASP A 262 1.54 -18.63 -17.05
C ASP A 262 0.44 -19.55 -16.49
N TYR A 263 -0.19 -20.28 -17.41
CA TYR A 263 -1.29 -21.20 -17.06
C TYR A 263 -0.83 -22.35 -16.17
N GLY A 264 0.45 -22.71 -16.21
CA GLY A 264 1.04 -23.71 -15.31
C GLY A 264 0.99 -23.25 -13.85
N ALA A 265 1.36 -22.00 -13.58
CA ALA A 265 1.27 -21.42 -12.25
C ALA A 265 -0.19 -21.28 -11.79
N VAL A 266 -1.12 -20.86 -12.69
CA VAL A 266 -2.56 -20.80 -12.38
C VAL A 266 -3.08 -22.19 -11.96
N LEU A 267 -2.73 -23.24 -12.71
CA LEU A 267 -3.15 -24.61 -12.40
C LEU A 267 -2.60 -25.08 -11.04
N SER A 268 -1.32 -24.85 -10.79
CA SER A 268 -0.67 -25.22 -9.54
C SER A 268 -1.30 -24.51 -8.34
N LEU A 269 -1.56 -23.23 -8.47
CA LEU A 269 -2.20 -22.41 -7.43
C LEU A 269 -3.63 -22.87 -7.18
N SER A 270 -4.42 -23.07 -8.23
CA SER A 270 -5.81 -23.54 -8.14
C SER A 270 -5.89 -24.93 -7.48
N ASN A 271 -4.98 -25.85 -7.83
CA ASN A 271 -4.92 -27.17 -7.22
C ASN A 271 -4.61 -27.10 -5.73
N ALA A 272 -3.64 -26.24 -5.33
CA ALA A 272 -3.30 -26.04 -3.92
C ALA A 272 -4.49 -25.49 -3.12
N MET A 273 -5.24 -24.56 -3.70
CA MET A 273 -6.41 -23.96 -3.05
C MET A 273 -7.58 -24.97 -2.97
N LEU A 274 -7.78 -25.82 -4.00
CA LEU A 274 -8.79 -26.86 -4.00
C LEU A 274 -8.52 -28.00 -3.02
N GLN A 275 -7.27 -28.19 -2.57
CA GLN A 275 -6.96 -29.09 -1.46
C GLN A 275 -7.49 -28.57 -0.12
N ARG A 276 -7.64 -27.27 0.03
CA ARG A 276 -8.18 -26.62 1.24
C ARG A 276 -9.70 -26.55 1.21
N ASP A 277 -10.25 -26.09 0.10
CA ASP A 277 -11.69 -26.05 -0.16
C ASP A 277 -12.00 -26.59 -1.55
N SER A 278 -12.41 -27.86 -1.58
CA SER A 278 -12.70 -28.56 -2.82
C SER A 278 -13.97 -28.09 -3.53
N ASN A 279 -14.81 -27.29 -2.88
CA ASN A 279 -16.09 -26.82 -3.41
C ASN A 279 -16.08 -25.33 -3.76
N GLU A 280 -14.96 -24.63 -3.57
CA GLU A 280 -14.87 -23.22 -3.95
C GLU A 280 -14.88 -23.07 -5.47
N VAL A 281 -15.93 -22.42 -5.95
CA VAL A 281 -16.23 -22.26 -7.39
C VAL A 281 -15.12 -21.48 -8.12
N CYS A 282 -14.61 -20.43 -7.49
CA CYS A 282 -13.57 -19.57 -8.09
C CYS A 282 -12.29 -20.37 -8.38
N TYR A 283 -11.88 -21.26 -7.46
CA TYR A 283 -10.68 -22.10 -7.65
C TYR A 283 -10.88 -23.13 -8.76
N ARG A 284 -12.10 -23.73 -8.85
CA ARG A 284 -12.43 -24.67 -9.94
C ARG A 284 -12.51 -24.01 -11.30
N MET A 285 -13.06 -22.80 -11.38
CA MET A 285 -13.09 -22.03 -12.63
C MET A 285 -11.66 -21.78 -13.11
N ALA A 286 -10.79 -21.29 -12.25
CA ALA A 286 -9.39 -21.03 -12.59
C ALA A 286 -8.67 -22.32 -13.02
N GLN A 287 -8.91 -23.45 -12.34
CA GLN A 287 -8.40 -24.76 -12.73
C GLN A 287 -8.85 -25.16 -14.14
N ALA A 288 -10.16 -25.08 -14.41
CA ALA A 288 -10.72 -25.47 -15.71
C ALA A 288 -10.17 -24.62 -16.86
N MET A 289 -10.06 -23.29 -16.63
CA MET A 289 -9.50 -22.35 -17.62
C MET A 289 -8.01 -22.59 -17.85
N ALA A 290 -7.24 -22.87 -16.81
CA ALA A 290 -5.82 -23.17 -16.94
C ALA A 290 -5.59 -24.47 -17.72
N LEU A 291 -6.33 -25.54 -17.40
CA LEU A 291 -6.26 -26.81 -18.10
C LEU A 291 -6.62 -26.67 -19.60
N LEU A 292 -7.66 -25.87 -19.91
CA LEU A 292 -8.04 -25.59 -21.28
C LEU A 292 -6.91 -24.93 -22.09
N ASN A 293 -6.30 -23.89 -21.50
CA ASN A 293 -5.20 -23.19 -22.16
C ASN A 293 -3.92 -24.04 -22.26
N LEU A 294 -3.70 -24.97 -21.36
CA LEU A 294 -2.63 -25.98 -21.40
C LEU A 294 -2.96 -27.14 -22.38
N LYS A 295 -4.12 -27.08 -23.06
CA LYS A 295 -4.59 -28.10 -24.01
C LYS A 295 -4.83 -29.48 -23.36
N GLN A 296 -5.01 -29.52 -22.04
CA GLN A 296 -5.41 -30.72 -21.28
C GLN A 296 -6.93 -30.84 -21.30
N TYR A 297 -7.47 -31.17 -22.49
CA TYR A 297 -8.91 -31.01 -22.76
C TYR A 297 -9.81 -31.93 -21.94
N ASP A 298 -9.38 -33.17 -21.68
CA ASP A 298 -10.20 -34.11 -20.90
C ASP A 298 -10.33 -33.67 -19.45
N GLU A 299 -9.23 -33.23 -18.86
CA GLU A 299 -9.19 -32.70 -17.51
C GLU A 299 -9.92 -31.36 -17.42
N ALA A 300 -9.81 -30.50 -18.43
CA ALA A 300 -10.53 -29.23 -18.49
C ALA A 300 -12.05 -29.46 -18.52
N ILE A 301 -12.54 -30.39 -19.34
CA ILE A 301 -13.96 -30.77 -19.41
C ILE A 301 -14.43 -31.29 -18.05
N ALA A 302 -13.67 -32.20 -17.42
CA ALA A 302 -14.03 -32.75 -16.12
C ALA A 302 -14.10 -31.68 -15.03
N ALA A 303 -13.13 -30.75 -15.02
CA ALA A 303 -13.12 -29.62 -14.08
C ALA A 303 -14.30 -28.67 -14.32
N ALA A 304 -14.58 -28.31 -15.56
CA ALA A 304 -15.71 -27.44 -15.92
C ALA A 304 -17.07 -28.08 -15.59
N GLN A 305 -17.24 -29.38 -15.80
CA GLN A 305 -18.45 -30.12 -15.40
C GLN A 305 -18.66 -30.13 -13.88
N LYS A 306 -17.59 -30.32 -13.10
CA LYS A 306 -17.64 -30.22 -11.63
C LYS A 306 -18.02 -28.80 -11.20
N THR A 307 -17.51 -27.78 -11.88
CA THR A 307 -17.87 -26.38 -11.61
C THR A 307 -19.35 -26.12 -11.88
N LEU A 308 -19.88 -26.60 -13.01
CA LEU A 308 -21.31 -26.47 -13.35
C LEU A 308 -22.22 -27.27 -12.38
N ALA A 309 -21.74 -28.35 -11.79
CA ALA A 309 -22.49 -29.07 -10.78
C ALA A 309 -22.63 -28.26 -9.47
N LEU A 310 -21.69 -27.36 -9.18
CA LEU A 310 -21.75 -26.46 -8.02
C LEU A 310 -22.56 -25.19 -8.35
N ASP A 311 -22.36 -24.63 -9.53
CA ASP A 311 -23.09 -23.46 -10.02
C ASP A 311 -23.38 -23.57 -11.52
N SER A 312 -24.61 -23.98 -11.83
CA SER A 312 -25.09 -24.15 -13.21
C SER A 312 -25.26 -22.83 -14.00
N THR A 313 -25.16 -21.69 -13.35
CA THR A 313 -25.30 -20.38 -14.00
C THR A 313 -24.02 -19.90 -14.69
N LEU A 314 -22.90 -20.59 -14.49
CA LEU A 314 -21.59 -20.22 -15.02
C LEU A 314 -21.45 -20.58 -16.49
N VAL A 315 -22.03 -19.77 -17.34
CA VAL A 315 -22.07 -19.98 -18.80
C VAL A 315 -20.67 -20.05 -19.45
N GLU A 316 -19.65 -19.45 -18.84
CA GLU A 316 -18.25 -19.51 -19.31
C GLU A 316 -17.72 -20.96 -19.29
N MET A 317 -18.21 -21.79 -18.39
CA MET A 317 -17.83 -23.21 -18.37
C MET A 317 -18.40 -23.96 -19.59
N HIS A 318 -19.60 -23.61 -20.04
CA HIS A 318 -20.14 -24.15 -21.30
C HIS A 318 -19.29 -23.75 -22.50
N TYR A 319 -18.80 -22.49 -22.56
CA TYR A 319 -17.86 -22.07 -23.60
C TYR A 319 -16.60 -22.92 -23.57
N GLY A 320 -15.98 -23.08 -22.39
CA GLY A 320 -14.77 -23.89 -22.21
C GLY A 320 -14.94 -25.34 -22.63
N ILE A 321 -16.05 -25.98 -22.25
CA ILE A 321 -16.36 -27.35 -22.64
C ILE A 321 -16.55 -27.42 -24.16
N GLY A 322 -17.31 -26.51 -24.75
CA GLY A 322 -17.55 -26.47 -26.19
C GLY A 322 -16.26 -26.32 -27.00
N LEU A 323 -15.40 -25.39 -26.59
CA LEU A 323 -14.06 -25.19 -27.18
C LEU A 323 -13.20 -26.45 -27.06
N ALA A 324 -13.15 -27.07 -25.88
CA ALA A 324 -12.36 -28.29 -25.64
C ALA A 324 -12.82 -29.44 -26.58
N TYR A 325 -14.13 -29.59 -26.78
CA TYR A 325 -14.65 -30.61 -27.71
C TYR A 325 -14.38 -30.28 -29.18
N VAL A 326 -14.39 -29.01 -29.58
CA VAL A 326 -13.98 -28.60 -30.93
C VAL A 326 -12.51 -28.97 -31.17
N GLU A 327 -11.64 -28.58 -30.25
CA GLU A 327 -10.20 -28.88 -30.34
C GLU A 327 -9.91 -30.39 -30.37
N LYS A 328 -10.60 -31.19 -29.56
CA LYS A 328 -10.51 -32.65 -29.60
C LYS A 328 -11.01 -33.23 -30.94
N ALA A 329 -12.07 -32.66 -31.52
CA ALA A 329 -12.56 -33.10 -32.81
C ALA A 329 -11.55 -32.81 -33.94
N GLU A 330 -10.85 -31.66 -33.86
CA GLU A 330 -9.79 -31.30 -34.83
C GLU A 330 -8.55 -32.18 -34.71
N GLN A 331 -8.29 -32.74 -33.54
CA GLN A 331 -7.18 -33.69 -33.31
C GLN A 331 -7.44 -35.09 -33.86
N VAL A 332 -8.68 -35.41 -34.27
CA VAL A 332 -9.00 -36.74 -34.82
C VAL A 332 -8.32 -36.89 -36.18
N GLN A 333 -7.35 -37.75 -36.26
CA GLN A 333 -6.69 -38.07 -37.52
C GLN A 333 -7.59 -38.93 -38.41
N LEU A 334 -7.86 -38.46 -39.61
CA LEU A 334 -8.63 -39.21 -40.62
C LEU A 334 -7.67 -39.97 -41.50
N PRO A 335 -7.81 -41.34 -41.65
CA PRO A 335 -7.02 -42.11 -42.59
C PRO A 335 -7.22 -41.67 -44.06
N ASP A 336 -6.21 -41.83 -44.92
CA ASP A 336 -6.23 -41.38 -46.28
C ASP A 336 -7.34 -42.05 -47.13
N ASN A 337 -7.66 -43.34 -46.88
CA ASN A 337 -8.70 -44.04 -47.62
C ASN A 337 -10.06 -43.78 -47.01
N ALA A 338 -10.79 -42.84 -47.64
CA ALA A 338 -12.14 -42.39 -47.27
C ALA A 338 -13.20 -43.55 -47.29
N TYR A 339 -12.99 -44.63 -47.99
CA TYR A 339 -13.86 -45.78 -48.05
C TYR A 339 -13.58 -46.82 -46.96
N SER A 340 -12.51 -46.72 -46.26
CA SER A 340 -12.11 -47.64 -45.23
C SER A 340 -13.04 -47.61 -44.04
N LYS A 341 -13.19 -48.75 -43.35
CA LYS A 341 -13.89 -48.82 -42.06
C LYS A 341 -13.25 -47.90 -41.02
N ALA A 342 -11.93 -47.80 -41.04
CA ALA A 342 -11.18 -46.93 -40.14
C ALA A 342 -11.52 -45.43 -40.35
N TYR A 343 -11.59 -44.97 -41.60
CA TYR A 343 -11.99 -43.60 -41.92
C TYR A 343 -13.43 -43.31 -41.42
N LYS A 344 -14.38 -44.25 -41.70
CA LYS A 344 -15.78 -44.08 -41.28
C LYS A 344 -15.86 -43.97 -39.73
N ALA A 345 -15.14 -44.80 -39.01
CA ALA A 345 -15.11 -44.78 -37.56
C ALA A 345 -14.50 -43.49 -37.03
N ALA A 346 -13.37 -43.04 -37.57
CA ALA A 346 -12.72 -41.76 -37.20
C ALA A 346 -13.61 -40.56 -37.47
N LYS A 347 -14.28 -40.54 -38.66
CA LYS A 347 -15.22 -39.48 -39.03
C LYS A 347 -16.44 -39.46 -38.11
N GLN A 348 -16.95 -40.63 -37.70
CA GLN A 348 -18.06 -40.70 -36.76
C GLN A 348 -17.62 -40.17 -35.40
N LYS A 349 -16.47 -40.57 -34.86
CA LYS A 349 -15.90 -40.07 -33.62
C LYS A 349 -15.78 -38.54 -33.65
N GLN A 350 -15.27 -37.97 -34.76
CA GLN A 350 -15.17 -36.53 -34.99
C GLN A 350 -16.55 -35.84 -34.90
N ARG A 351 -17.56 -36.41 -35.57
CA ARG A 351 -18.92 -35.89 -35.54
C ARG A 351 -19.54 -35.92 -34.15
N ASP A 352 -19.33 -37.02 -33.42
CA ASP A 352 -19.84 -37.15 -32.04
C ASP A 352 -19.26 -36.08 -31.11
N LEU A 353 -17.95 -35.78 -31.23
CA LEU A 353 -17.32 -34.66 -30.52
C LEU A 353 -17.91 -33.31 -30.88
N TYR A 354 -18.13 -33.03 -32.17
CA TYR A 354 -18.77 -31.78 -32.62
C TYR A 354 -20.21 -31.67 -32.12
N ALA A 355 -20.97 -32.78 -32.04
CA ALA A 355 -22.34 -32.78 -31.54
C ALA A 355 -22.42 -32.36 -30.06
N VAL A 356 -21.46 -32.83 -29.24
CA VAL A 356 -21.34 -32.37 -27.85
C VAL A 356 -20.97 -30.90 -27.81
N ALA A 357 -20.00 -30.46 -28.62
CA ALA A 357 -19.60 -29.05 -28.72
C ALA A 357 -20.78 -28.14 -29.10
N GLU A 358 -21.66 -28.57 -30.09
CA GLU A 358 -22.88 -27.84 -30.50
C GLU A 358 -23.74 -27.52 -29.27
N THR A 359 -24.01 -28.51 -28.44
CA THR A 359 -24.87 -28.37 -27.26
C THR A 359 -24.37 -27.28 -26.31
N HIS A 360 -23.09 -27.31 -25.96
CA HIS A 360 -22.53 -26.37 -25.02
C HIS A 360 -22.35 -24.97 -25.63
N LEU A 361 -21.91 -24.85 -26.87
CA LEU A 361 -21.73 -23.56 -27.53
C LEU A 361 -23.07 -22.84 -27.80
N GLU A 362 -24.16 -23.59 -28.05
CA GLU A 362 -25.47 -22.98 -28.18
C GLU A 362 -26.03 -22.46 -26.84
N ILE A 363 -25.72 -23.11 -25.72
CA ILE A 363 -26.05 -22.58 -24.39
C ILE A 363 -25.31 -21.26 -24.17
N TYR A 364 -24.01 -21.22 -24.47
CA TYR A 364 -23.21 -20.02 -24.34
C TYR A 364 -23.69 -18.89 -25.26
N ARG A 365 -23.93 -19.18 -26.54
CA ARG A 365 -24.47 -18.24 -27.53
C ARG A 365 -25.77 -17.57 -27.06
N LYS A 366 -26.70 -18.37 -26.50
CA LYS A 366 -27.97 -17.85 -25.98
C LYS A 366 -27.79 -16.93 -24.80
N ALA A 367 -26.85 -17.25 -23.93
CA ALA A 367 -26.56 -16.48 -22.71
C ALA A 367 -25.69 -15.25 -22.98
N ARG A 368 -24.85 -15.28 -24.02
CA ARG A 368 -23.88 -14.24 -24.37
C ARG A 368 -23.93 -13.91 -25.88
N PRO A 369 -25.07 -13.43 -26.39
CA PRO A 369 -25.20 -13.11 -27.82
C PRO A 369 -24.21 -12.02 -28.27
N GLU A 370 -23.86 -11.09 -27.40
CA GLU A 370 -22.91 -10.02 -27.65
C GLU A 370 -21.45 -10.53 -27.84
N SER A 371 -21.15 -11.71 -27.39
CA SER A 371 -19.81 -12.31 -27.51
C SER A 371 -19.61 -13.09 -28.81
N ALA A 372 -20.22 -12.62 -29.93
CA ALA A 372 -20.19 -13.30 -31.20
C ALA A 372 -18.78 -13.64 -31.71
N ALA A 373 -17.81 -12.76 -31.49
CA ALA A 373 -16.40 -13.00 -31.84
C ALA A 373 -15.81 -14.25 -31.18
N ARG A 374 -16.33 -14.69 -30.04
CA ARG A 374 -15.87 -15.90 -29.33
C ARG A 374 -16.55 -17.16 -29.83
N TRP A 375 -17.88 -17.17 -29.92
CA TRP A 375 -18.61 -18.39 -30.19
C TRP A 375 -18.87 -18.65 -31.70
N ALA A 376 -18.99 -17.60 -32.56
CA ALA A 376 -19.34 -17.79 -33.95
C ALA A 376 -18.28 -18.55 -34.75
N PRO A 377 -16.95 -18.31 -34.61
CA PRO A 377 -15.96 -19.13 -35.31
C PRO A 377 -16.02 -20.63 -34.93
N LEU A 378 -16.31 -20.92 -33.66
CA LEU A 378 -16.44 -22.31 -33.20
C LEU A 378 -17.69 -22.97 -33.75
N LEU A 379 -18.83 -22.30 -33.67
CA LEU A 379 -20.08 -22.83 -34.22
C LEU A 379 -20.03 -22.96 -35.74
N TYR A 380 -19.30 -22.11 -36.47
CA TYR A 380 -19.03 -22.28 -37.89
C TYR A 380 -18.38 -23.63 -38.19
N LYS A 381 -17.31 -23.98 -37.51
CA LYS A 381 -16.63 -25.28 -37.63
C LYS A 381 -17.58 -26.45 -37.31
N VAL A 382 -18.32 -26.32 -36.21
CA VAL A 382 -19.25 -27.32 -35.73
C VAL A 382 -20.34 -27.57 -36.77
N TYR A 383 -21.03 -26.54 -37.27
CA TYR A 383 -22.11 -26.68 -38.20
C TYR A 383 -21.67 -27.17 -39.58
N LEU A 384 -20.48 -26.78 -40.04
CA LEU A 384 -19.89 -27.31 -41.27
C LEU A 384 -19.68 -28.83 -41.14
N ASN A 385 -19.08 -29.31 -40.07
CA ASN A 385 -18.78 -30.73 -39.90
C ASN A 385 -20.02 -31.60 -39.60
N LEU A 386 -21.04 -31.01 -39.00
CA LEU A 386 -22.32 -31.69 -38.71
C LEU A 386 -23.35 -31.57 -39.84
N ASN A 387 -23.07 -30.83 -40.93
CA ASN A 387 -23.98 -30.59 -42.03
C ASN A 387 -25.28 -29.83 -41.61
N ARG A 388 -25.17 -28.81 -40.74
CA ARG A 388 -26.28 -27.98 -40.23
C ARG A 388 -26.57 -26.82 -41.18
N GLY A 389 -26.96 -27.06 -42.41
CA GLY A 389 -27.03 -26.08 -43.48
C GLY A 389 -27.69 -24.72 -43.14
N THR A 390 -28.86 -24.70 -42.51
CA THR A 390 -29.56 -23.46 -42.13
C THR A 390 -28.78 -22.67 -41.05
N LYS A 391 -28.34 -23.34 -40.01
CA LYS A 391 -27.52 -22.75 -38.91
C LYS A 391 -26.15 -22.28 -39.41
N PHE A 392 -25.56 -23.04 -40.35
CA PHE A 392 -24.31 -22.66 -41.00
C PHE A 392 -24.42 -21.33 -41.74
N ALA A 393 -25.47 -21.19 -42.60
CA ALA A 393 -25.72 -19.95 -43.36
C ALA A 393 -26.00 -18.74 -42.44
N GLU A 394 -26.60 -18.97 -41.27
CA GLU A 394 -26.80 -17.93 -40.25
C GLU A 394 -25.46 -17.46 -39.66
N ILE A 395 -24.61 -18.41 -39.21
CA ILE A 395 -23.31 -18.08 -38.63
C ILE A 395 -22.40 -17.40 -39.64
N GLU A 396 -22.42 -17.85 -40.91
CA GLU A 396 -21.63 -17.20 -41.97
C GLU A 396 -21.98 -15.72 -42.12
N ARG A 397 -23.29 -15.37 -42.04
CA ARG A 397 -23.72 -13.96 -42.05
C ARG A 397 -23.19 -13.19 -40.84
N ILE A 398 -23.25 -13.77 -39.65
CA ILE A 398 -22.74 -13.14 -38.42
C ILE A 398 -21.24 -12.87 -38.55
N LEU A 399 -20.46 -13.86 -39.03
CA LEU A 399 -19.02 -13.72 -39.19
C LEU A 399 -18.60 -12.63 -40.18
N ARG A 400 -19.48 -12.27 -41.14
CA ARG A 400 -19.22 -11.15 -42.08
C ARG A 400 -19.47 -9.78 -41.43
N THR A 401 -20.11 -9.72 -40.26
CA THR A 401 -20.49 -8.47 -39.58
C THR A 401 -19.64 -8.14 -38.36
N ILE A 402 -18.81 -9.06 -37.91
CA ILE A 402 -17.85 -8.92 -36.79
C ILE A 402 -16.41 -8.94 -37.32
#